data_a0ccc493eb353ed3c0378020092a11d5
#
_entry.id   a0ccc493eb353ed3c0378020092a11d5
#
_cell.length_a   1.000
_cell.length_b   1.000
_cell.length_c   1.000
_cell.angle_alpha   90.00
_cell.angle_beta   90.00
_cell.angle_gamma   90.00
#
_symmetry.space_group_name_H-M   'P 1'
#
loop_
_entity.id
_entity.type
_entity.pdbx_description
1 polymer ?
#
loop_
_entity_poly.entity_id
_entity_poly.type
_entity_poly.pdbx_seq_one_letter_code
_entity_poly.pdbx_strand_id
1 'polypeptide(L)'
;MHKKEDMGNVELATVAFGQSFQITAIQLLTTASSIINGGNRITPHFGIEALNRDGEVEETFSYPVQTGIVSEETSATMRYILEMVVAEGSGRNGQVQGFRVGGKTATSQTLPRGSGRYISSFIGFAPADDPQVIAIAIINNPQGIYYGGQVAAPIIRQLYENILPYLGLEKTEEPEETAALGE
;
A
#
# COMPACT_ATOMS: atom_id res chain seq x y z
N MET A 1 -16.97 -8.23 6.68
CA MET A 1 -16.97 -8.55 5.24
C MET A 1 -18.25 -9.33 4.94
N HIS A 2 -18.92 -9.05 3.83
CA HIS A 2 -20.11 -9.82 3.45
C HIS A 2 -19.73 -11.29 3.24
N LYS A 3 -20.62 -12.21 3.62
CA LYS A 3 -20.47 -13.61 3.21
C LYS A 3 -20.83 -13.72 1.73
N LYS A 4 -20.19 -14.63 1.02
CA LYS A 4 -20.40 -14.83 -0.42
C LYS A 4 -21.87 -15.10 -0.77
N GLU A 5 -22.56 -15.83 0.09
CA GLU A 5 -23.99 -16.19 0.00
C GLU A 5 -24.95 -14.98 0.17
N ASP A 6 -24.49 -13.91 0.85
CA ASP A 6 -25.27 -12.72 1.14
C ASP A 6 -24.98 -11.58 0.15
N MET A 7 -24.11 -11.82 -0.85
CA MET A 7 -23.72 -10.79 -1.83
C MET A 7 -24.70 -10.76 -3.01
N GLY A 8 -25.51 -9.71 -3.07
CA GLY A 8 -26.30 -9.37 -4.25
C GLY A 8 -25.51 -8.56 -5.29
N ASN A 9 -26.16 -8.18 -6.38
CA ASN A 9 -25.53 -7.39 -7.45
C ASN A 9 -25.03 -6.02 -6.98
N VAL A 10 -25.72 -5.39 -6.02
CA VAL A 10 -25.35 -4.08 -5.47
C VAL A 10 -24.08 -4.21 -4.62
N GLU A 11 -24.03 -5.19 -3.71
CA GLU A 11 -22.87 -5.46 -2.88
C GLU A 11 -21.65 -5.81 -3.75
N LEU A 12 -21.82 -6.66 -4.76
CA LEU A 12 -20.76 -7.03 -5.68
C LEU A 12 -20.22 -5.81 -6.42
N ALA A 13 -21.10 -4.97 -6.97
CA ALA A 13 -20.72 -3.76 -7.66
C ALA A 13 -19.98 -2.77 -6.73
N THR A 14 -20.49 -2.57 -5.51
CA THR A 14 -19.91 -1.60 -4.56
C THR A 14 -18.57 -2.08 -3.97
N VAL A 15 -18.43 -3.38 -3.71
CA VAL A 15 -17.17 -3.98 -3.26
C VAL A 15 -16.09 -3.87 -4.33
N ALA A 16 -16.44 -3.98 -5.62
CA ALA A 16 -15.50 -3.89 -6.72
C ALA A 16 -14.74 -2.54 -6.77
N PHE A 17 -15.35 -1.45 -6.33
CA PHE A 17 -14.67 -0.15 -6.20
C PHE A 17 -14.33 0.24 -4.75
N GLY A 18 -14.32 -0.71 -3.82
CA GLY A 18 -13.82 -0.52 -2.46
C GLY A 18 -14.83 0.05 -1.47
N GLN A 19 -16.13 -0.16 -1.67
CA GLN A 19 -17.19 0.29 -0.78
C GLN A 19 -17.94 -0.90 -0.15
N SER A 20 -18.77 -0.62 0.86
CA SER A 20 -19.69 -1.58 1.49
C SER A 20 -19.04 -2.77 2.23
N PHE A 21 -17.77 -2.64 2.65
CA PHE A 21 -17.13 -3.63 3.53
C PHE A 21 -16.28 -2.97 4.60
N GLN A 22 -16.00 -3.72 5.67
CA GLN A 22 -15.06 -3.32 6.72
C GLN A 22 -13.93 -4.33 6.81
N ILE A 23 -12.72 -3.82 6.97
CA ILE A 23 -11.48 -4.59 7.04
C ILE A 23 -10.51 -3.88 8.00
N THR A 24 -9.68 -4.61 8.71
CA THR A 24 -8.63 -4.01 9.53
C THR A 24 -7.46 -3.51 8.64
N ALA A 25 -6.71 -2.54 9.13
CA ALA A 25 -5.56 -2.01 8.41
C ALA A 25 -4.54 -3.13 8.04
N ILE A 26 -4.26 -4.03 8.97
CA ILE A 26 -3.31 -5.14 8.73
C ILE A 26 -3.85 -6.15 7.72
N GLN A 27 -5.16 -6.45 7.72
CA GLN A 27 -5.76 -7.31 6.70
C GLN A 27 -5.68 -6.66 5.31
N LEU A 28 -5.90 -5.34 5.23
CA LEU A 28 -5.79 -4.60 3.97
C LEU A 28 -4.35 -4.60 3.46
N LEU A 29 -3.36 -4.31 4.33
CA LEU A 29 -1.93 -4.38 3.98
C LEU A 29 -1.52 -5.78 3.51
N THR A 30 -1.91 -6.83 4.23
CA THR A 30 -1.58 -8.22 3.86
C THR A 30 -2.19 -8.59 2.51
N THR A 31 -3.43 -8.14 2.24
CA THR A 31 -4.08 -8.39 0.96
C THR A 31 -3.41 -7.61 -0.17
N ALA A 32 -3.14 -6.31 0.03
CA ALA A 32 -2.45 -5.49 -0.96
C ALA A 32 -1.02 -6.01 -1.23
N SER A 33 -0.29 -6.41 -0.19
CA SER A 33 1.03 -7.03 -0.31
C SER A 33 0.98 -8.26 -1.21
N SER A 34 -0.02 -9.15 -1.03
CA SER A 34 -0.13 -10.37 -1.84
C SER A 34 -0.38 -10.11 -3.34
N ILE A 35 -0.85 -8.91 -3.70
CA ILE A 35 -1.07 -8.53 -5.10
C ILE A 35 0.23 -8.06 -5.75
N ILE A 36 1.14 -7.42 -5.00
CA ILE A 36 2.35 -6.77 -5.53
C ILE A 36 3.63 -7.58 -5.35
N ASN A 37 3.61 -8.68 -4.59
CA ASN A 37 4.77 -9.49 -4.22
C ASN A 37 4.80 -10.87 -4.93
N GLY A 38 4.25 -10.97 -6.13
CA GLY A 38 4.20 -12.24 -6.87
C GLY A 38 3.10 -13.20 -6.41
N GLY A 39 2.06 -12.71 -5.73
CA GLY A 39 0.92 -13.54 -5.32
C GLY A 39 1.13 -14.30 -4.01
N ASN A 40 2.03 -13.85 -3.14
CA ASN A 40 2.35 -14.49 -1.88
C ASN A 40 1.68 -13.77 -0.70
N ARG A 41 0.71 -14.41 -0.07
CA ARG A 41 0.07 -13.90 1.15
C ARG A 41 0.86 -14.35 2.36
N ILE A 42 1.56 -13.41 2.98
CA ILE A 42 2.33 -13.63 4.21
C ILE A 42 1.44 -13.56 5.45
N THR A 43 1.81 -14.25 6.52
CA THR A 43 1.22 -14.10 7.85
C THR A 43 1.93 -12.96 8.58
N PRO A 44 1.26 -11.83 8.90
CA PRO A 44 1.90 -10.73 9.63
C PRO A 44 2.35 -11.19 11.02
N HIS A 45 3.59 -10.88 11.39
CA HIS A 45 4.18 -11.24 12.69
C HIS A 45 5.27 -10.26 13.10
N PHE A 46 5.63 -10.26 14.37
CA PHE A 46 6.74 -9.48 14.91
C PHE A 46 7.88 -10.37 15.43
N GLY A 47 7.53 -11.52 16.04
CA GLY A 47 8.54 -12.45 16.57
C GLY A 47 9.11 -13.31 15.45
N ILE A 48 10.43 -13.41 15.36
CA ILE A 48 11.13 -14.31 14.44
C ILE A 48 11.84 -15.42 15.19
N GLU A 49 12.30 -15.12 16.40
CA GLU A 49 12.99 -16.08 17.27
C GLU A 49 12.85 -15.70 18.74
N ALA A 50 12.97 -16.67 19.62
CA ALA A 50 13.13 -16.47 21.04
C ALA A 50 14.57 -16.77 21.44
N LEU A 51 15.17 -15.90 22.27
CA LEU A 51 16.54 -16.08 22.78
C LEU A 51 16.48 -16.44 24.24
N ASN A 52 17.43 -17.29 24.69
CA ASN A 52 17.67 -17.58 26.07
C ASN A 52 18.41 -16.41 26.78
N ARG A 53 18.73 -16.57 28.07
CA ARG A 53 19.41 -15.52 28.86
C ARG A 53 20.84 -15.23 28.38
N ASP A 54 21.45 -16.16 27.65
CA ASP A 54 22.82 -16.07 27.14
C ASP A 54 22.86 -15.51 25.72
N GLY A 55 21.67 -15.20 25.14
CA GLY A 55 21.54 -14.65 23.80
C GLY A 55 21.55 -15.70 22.68
N GLU A 56 21.45 -16.97 23.01
CA GLU A 56 21.38 -18.06 22.04
C GLU A 56 19.93 -18.31 21.64
N VAL A 57 19.72 -18.69 20.36
CA VAL A 57 18.38 -18.99 19.83
C VAL A 57 17.82 -20.25 20.48
N GLU A 58 16.73 -20.10 21.22
CA GLU A 58 16.01 -21.20 21.87
C GLU A 58 14.92 -21.76 20.95
N GLU A 59 14.24 -20.88 20.20
CA GLU A 59 13.18 -21.25 19.27
C GLU A 59 13.16 -20.28 18.09
N THR A 60 12.97 -20.82 16.88
CA THR A 60 12.72 -20.03 15.66
C THR A 60 11.27 -20.22 15.23
N PHE A 61 10.53 -19.12 15.07
CA PHE A 61 9.13 -19.16 14.67
C PHE A 61 8.99 -19.31 13.16
N SER A 62 8.05 -20.12 12.73
CA SER A 62 7.70 -20.33 11.33
C SER A 62 6.27 -19.88 11.07
N TYR A 63 6.08 -19.10 10.00
CA TYR A 63 4.78 -18.55 9.63
C TYR A 63 4.40 -19.00 8.23
N PRO A 64 3.16 -19.51 8.04
CA PRO A 64 2.73 -20.01 6.74
C PRO A 64 2.61 -18.87 5.72
N VAL A 65 3.05 -19.16 4.50
CA VAL A 65 2.84 -18.31 3.33
C VAL A 65 1.89 -19.03 2.38
N GLN A 66 0.80 -18.36 2.01
CA GLN A 66 -0.12 -18.87 0.99
C GLN A 66 0.29 -18.30 -0.36
N THR A 67 0.67 -19.16 -1.28
CA THR A 67 1.10 -18.78 -2.64
C THR A 67 -0.07 -18.83 -3.64
N GLY A 68 0.12 -18.19 -4.80
CA GLY A 68 -0.84 -18.26 -5.91
C GLY A 68 -2.13 -17.46 -5.69
N ILE A 69 -2.10 -16.40 -4.89
CA ILE A 69 -3.24 -15.47 -4.74
C ILE A 69 -3.54 -14.79 -6.08
N VAL A 70 -2.52 -14.35 -6.78
CA VAL A 70 -2.53 -13.89 -8.17
C VAL A 70 -1.32 -14.47 -8.89
N SER A 71 -1.30 -14.46 -10.23
CA SER A 71 -0.11 -14.86 -10.99
C SER A 71 0.98 -13.78 -10.90
N GLU A 72 2.24 -14.16 -11.11
CA GLU A 72 3.36 -13.20 -11.18
C GLU A 72 3.13 -12.14 -12.27
N GLU A 73 2.60 -12.53 -13.42
CA GLU A 73 2.25 -11.62 -14.51
C GLU A 73 1.20 -10.58 -14.07
N THR A 74 0.16 -11.03 -13.36
CA THR A 74 -0.85 -10.13 -12.78
C THR A 74 -0.23 -9.20 -11.75
N SER A 75 0.66 -9.73 -10.90
CA SER A 75 1.37 -8.95 -9.89
C SER A 75 2.23 -7.85 -10.53
N ALA A 76 3.01 -8.19 -11.56
CA ALA A 76 3.83 -7.22 -12.31
C ALA A 76 2.97 -6.14 -12.98
N THR A 77 1.87 -6.53 -13.61
CA THR A 77 0.92 -5.58 -14.20
C THR A 77 0.32 -4.65 -13.15
N MET A 78 -0.04 -5.17 -11.98
CA MET A 78 -0.59 -4.35 -10.90
C MET A 78 0.45 -3.39 -10.32
N ARG A 79 1.71 -3.80 -10.16
CA ARG A 79 2.80 -2.90 -9.75
C ARG A 79 2.92 -1.72 -10.70
N TYR A 80 2.96 -1.99 -12.01
CA TYR A 80 3.02 -0.94 -13.04
C TYR A 80 1.83 0.02 -12.98
N ILE A 81 0.60 -0.51 -12.93
CA ILE A 81 -0.61 0.33 -12.84
C ILE A 81 -0.59 1.21 -11.59
N LEU A 82 -0.21 0.64 -10.45
CA LEU A 82 -0.18 1.36 -9.17
C LEU A 82 0.97 2.39 -9.11
N GLU A 83 2.07 2.15 -9.82
CA GLU A 83 3.12 3.15 -10.02
C GLU A 83 2.59 4.34 -10.83
N MET A 84 1.86 4.11 -11.91
CA MET A 84 1.24 5.18 -12.71
C MET A 84 0.23 6.01 -11.90
N VAL A 85 -0.47 5.42 -10.94
CA VAL A 85 -1.34 6.16 -10.01
C VAL A 85 -0.56 7.19 -9.20
N VAL A 86 0.68 6.88 -8.83
CA VAL A 86 1.55 7.79 -8.08
C VAL A 86 2.30 8.74 -9.01
N ALA A 87 2.80 8.26 -10.13
CA ALA A 87 3.54 9.10 -11.09
C ALA A 87 2.66 10.18 -11.73
N GLU A 88 1.47 9.83 -12.18
CA GLU A 88 0.63 10.69 -13.01
C GLU A 88 -0.78 10.93 -12.45
N GLY A 89 -1.21 10.10 -11.49
CA GLY A 89 -2.58 10.04 -11.01
C GLY A 89 -2.85 10.73 -9.69
N SER A 90 -3.89 10.22 -9.02
CA SER A 90 -4.39 10.74 -7.73
C SER A 90 -3.43 10.53 -6.55
N GLY A 91 -2.42 9.68 -6.70
CA GLY A 91 -1.40 9.38 -5.69
C GLY A 91 -0.16 10.28 -5.75
N ARG A 92 -0.10 11.27 -6.63
CA ARG A 92 1.09 12.10 -6.91
C ARG A 92 1.75 12.69 -5.66
N ASN A 93 1.00 13.06 -4.64
CA ASN A 93 1.54 13.57 -3.38
C ASN A 93 2.29 12.49 -2.56
N GLY A 94 2.23 11.23 -2.96
CA GLY A 94 3.00 10.12 -2.40
C GLY A 94 4.33 9.86 -3.10
N GLN A 95 4.68 10.63 -4.14
CA GLN A 95 5.97 10.52 -4.83
C GLN A 95 7.13 10.84 -3.90
N VAL A 96 8.22 10.08 -4.03
CA VAL A 96 9.49 10.30 -3.34
C VAL A 96 10.58 10.48 -4.40
N GLN A 97 11.29 11.58 -4.34
CA GLN A 97 12.32 11.92 -5.33
C GLN A 97 13.44 10.86 -5.36
N GLY A 98 13.70 10.32 -6.54
CA GLY A 98 14.71 9.30 -6.77
C GLY A 98 14.25 7.88 -6.41
N PHE A 99 12.97 7.66 -6.08
CA PHE A 99 12.42 6.33 -5.83
C PHE A 99 11.16 6.10 -6.63
N ARG A 100 11.02 4.90 -7.17
CA ARG A 100 9.79 4.45 -7.81
C ARG A 100 8.81 4.00 -6.74
N VAL A 101 7.69 4.70 -6.61
CA VAL A 101 6.67 4.43 -5.60
C VAL A 101 5.37 4.07 -6.31
N GLY A 102 4.78 2.95 -5.91
CA GLY A 102 3.43 2.58 -6.32
C GLY A 102 2.44 2.80 -5.18
N GLY A 103 1.16 3.01 -5.49
CA GLY A 103 0.18 3.20 -4.43
C GLY A 103 -1.24 3.45 -4.89
N LYS A 104 -2.15 3.51 -3.93
CA LYS A 104 -3.58 3.78 -4.17
C LYS A 104 -4.18 4.65 -3.09
N THR A 105 -4.88 5.68 -3.51
CA THR A 105 -5.69 6.55 -2.65
C THR A 105 -7.05 5.94 -2.38
N ALA A 106 -7.61 6.19 -1.21
CA ALA A 106 -9.01 5.91 -0.92
C ALA A 106 -9.64 7.01 -0.06
N THR A 107 -10.93 7.22 -0.25
CA THR A 107 -11.75 8.15 0.54
C THR A 107 -13.14 7.54 0.68
N SER A 108 -13.52 7.19 1.89
CA SER A 108 -14.80 6.55 2.20
C SER A 108 -15.60 7.40 3.16
N GLN A 109 -16.86 7.66 2.83
CA GLN A 109 -17.79 8.31 3.76
C GLN A 109 -18.23 7.33 4.84
N THR A 110 -18.20 7.76 6.11
CA THR A 110 -18.68 6.95 7.23
C THR A 110 -20.20 6.99 7.35
N LEU A 111 -20.76 6.02 8.07
CA LEU A 111 -22.18 6.01 8.40
C LEU A 111 -22.47 6.91 9.62
N PRO A 112 -23.68 7.52 9.70
CA PRO A 112 -24.70 7.56 8.63
C PRO A 112 -24.25 8.41 7.46
N ARG A 113 -24.68 8.04 6.25
CA ARG A 113 -24.39 8.83 5.04
C ARG A 113 -24.94 10.26 5.20
N GLY A 114 -24.19 11.25 4.67
CA GLY A 114 -24.54 12.66 4.85
C GLY A 114 -24.01 13.28 6.14
N SER A 115 -23.31 12.53 6.99
CA SER A 115 -22.67 13.05 8.22
C SER A 115 -21.49 14.00 7.95
N GLY A 116 -21.02 14.08 6.72
CA GLY A 116 -19.82 14.84 6.35
C GLY A 116 -18.52 14.24 6.87
N ARG A 117 -18.55 13.06 7.50
CA ARG A 117 -17.37 12.39 8.05
C ARG A 117 -16.80 11.37 7.07
N TYR A 118 -15.48 11.38 6.93
CA TYR A 118 -14.76 10.53 5.98
C TYR A 118 -13.62 9.79 6.68
N ILE A 119 -13.23 8.65 6.09
CA ILE A 119 -11.97 7.97 6.33
C ILE A 119 -11.17 8.14 5.06
N SER A 120 -10.00 8.74 5.18
CA SER A 120 -9.10 9.01 4.08
C SER A 120 -7.85 8.18 4.25
N SER A 121 -7.42 7.49 3.21
CA SER A 121 -6.25 6.64 3.29
C SER A 121 -5.42 6.64 2.01
N PHE A 122 -4.18 6.23 2.17
CA PHE A 122 -3.27 5.95 1.07
C PHE A 122 -2.42 4.74 1.44
N ILE A 123 -2.38 3.75 0.56
CA ILE A 123 -1.41 2.66 0.60
C ILE A 123 -0.31 3.00 -0.39
N GLY A 124 0.94 2.91 0.05
CA GLY A 124 2.12 3.04 -0.80
C GLY A 124 3.04 1.84 -0.64
N PHE A 125 3.79 1.51 -1.67
CA PHE A 125 4.86 0.51 -1.64
C PHE A 125 6.06 0.99 -2.45
N ALA A 126 7.23 0.54 -2.11
CA ALA A 126 8.48 0.91 -2.75
C ALA A 126 9.57 -0.18 -2.59
N PRO A 127 10.50 -0.31 -3.56
CA PRO A 127 10.44 0.19 -4.93
C PRO A 127 9.24 -0.41 -5.70
N ALA A 128 8.76 0.26 -6.76
CA ALA A 128 7.57 -0.21 -7.46
C ALA A 128 7.80 -1.47 -8.29
N ASP A 129 9.02 -1.69 -8.77
CA ASP A 129 9.43 -2.85 -9.55
C ASP A 129 9.76 -4.08 -8.68
N ASP A 130 10.35 -3.87 -7.49
CA ASP A 130 10.69 -4.92 -6.53
C ASP A 130 10.31 -4.48 -5.11
N PRO A 131 9.04 -4.57 -4.70
CA PRO A 131 8.55 -4.04 -3.45
C PRO A 131 9.22 -4.64 -2.21
N GLN A 132 9.94 -3.82 -1.45
CA GLN A 132 10.58 -4.19 -0.19
C GLN A 132 9.77 -3.74 1.02
N VAL A 133 8.94 -2.70 0.84
CA VAL A 133 8.12 -2.13 1.91
C VAL A 133 6.75 -1.73 1.40
N ILE A 134 5.75 -1.95 2.23
CA ILE A 134 4.39 -1.45 2.03
C ILE A 134 3.91 -0.77 3.31
N ALA A 135 3.27 0.38 3.18
CA ALA A 135 2.72 1.13 4.30
C ALA A 135 1.32 1.69 3.98
N ILE A 136 0.54 1.93 5.03
CA ILE A 136 -0.77 2.57 4.92
C ILE A 136 -0.86 3.73 5.90
N ALA A 137 -1.33 4.89 5.44
CA ALA A 137 -1.79 5.99 6.27
C ALA A 137 -3.31 6.05 6.25
N ILE A 138 -3.93 6.10 7.43
CA ILE A 138 -5.38 6.20 7.61
C ILE A 138 -5.69 7.39 8.51
N ILE A 139 -6.51 8.31 8.01
CA ILE A 139 -6.93 9.50 8.73
C ILE A 139 -8.43 9.43 8.93
N ASN A 140 -8.84 9.41 10.18
CA ASN A 140 -10.24 9.35 10.59
C ASN A 140 -10.78 10.77 10.74
N ASN A 141 -11.86 11.06 10.03
CA ASN A 141 -12.58 12.32 10.11
C ASN A 141 -11.67 13.57 9.95
N PRO A 142 -10.88 13.66 8.85
CA PRO A 142 -10.07 14.84 8.59
C PRO A 142 -10.97 16.08 8.51
N GLN A 143 -10.47 17.20 9.01
CA GLN A 143 -11.21 18.46 8.97
C GLN A 143 -10.80 19.27 7.72
N GLY A 144 -11.76 19.84 7.01
CA GLY A 144 -11.53 20.57 5.78
C GLY A 144 -11.33 19.64 4.58
N ILE A 145 -10.10 19.54 4.07
CA ILE A 145 -9.76 18.64 2.96
C ILE A 145 -9.77 17.18 3.44
N TYR A 146 -10.47 16.32 2.71
CA TYR A 146 -10.66 14.92 3.10
C TYR A 146 -10.25 13.89 2.04
N TYR A 147 -9.66 14.30 0.93
CA TYR A 147 -9.20 13.36 -0.10
C TYR A 147 -7.91 12.67 0.32
N GLY A 148 -7.88 11.31 0.27
CA GLY A 148 -6.75 10.50 0.68
C GLY A 148 -5.43 10.87 -0.01
N GLY A 149 -5.49 11.22 -1.30
CA GLY A 149 -4.33 11.71 -2.05
C GLY A 149 -3.77 13.05 -1.56
N GLN A 150 -4.56 13.84 -0.85
CA GLN A 150 -4.14 15.15 -0.33
C GLN A 150 -3.71 15.09 1.14
N VAL A 151 -4.34 14.23 1.95
CA VAL A 151 -4.08 14.22 3.40
C VAL A 151 -3.31 12.99 3.86
N ALA A 152 -3.41 11.85 3.17
CA ALA A 152 -2.75 10.60 3.57
C ALA A 152 -1.48 10.30 2.74
N ALA A 153 -1.49 10.58 1.43
CA ALA A 153 -0.33 10.33 0.58
C ALA A 153 0.94 11.10 1.02
N PRO A 154 0.88 12.38 1.44
CA PRO A 154 2.05 13.09 1.96
C PRO A 154 2.68 12.45 3.20
N ILE A 155 1.88 11.76 4.04
CA ILE A 155 2.38 11.06 5.22
C ILE A 155 3.26 9.86 4.80
N ILE A 156 2.80 9.09 3.82
CA ILE A 156 3.59 7.97 3.28
C ILE A 156 4.84 8.48 2.57
N ARG A 157 4.75 9.59 1.84
CA ARG A 157 5.92 10.25 1.25
C ARG A 157 6.96 10.57 2.32
N GLN A 158 6.59 11.28 3.39
CA GLN A 158 7.51 11.63 4.49
C GLN A 158 8.09 10.38 5.18
N LEU A 159 7.28 9.34 5.36
CA LEU A 159 7.75 8.07 5.89
C LEU A 159 8.84 7.49 4.98
N TYR A 160 8.58 7.41 3.68
CA TYR A 160 9.50 6.80 2.72
C TYR A 160 10.76 7.63 2.46
N GLU A 161 10.68 8.95 2.49
CA GLU A 161 11.87 9.82 2.46
C GLU A 161 12.89 9.47 3.56
N ASN A 162 12.42 8.94 4.70
CA ASN A 162 13.26 8.53 5.82
C ASN A 162 13.64 7.05 5.78
N ILE A 163 12.68 6.15 5.54
CA ILE A 163 12.94 4.71 5.70
C ILE A 163 13.59 4.05 4.49
N LEU A 164 13.38 4.54 3.26
CA LEU A 164 13.98 3.91 2.09
C LEU A 164 15.52 4.00 2.12
N PRO A 165 16.15 5.15 2.43
CA PRO A 165 17.60 5.21 2.64
C PRO A 165 18.06 4.38 3.84
N TYR A 166 17.29 4.35 4.93
CA TYR A 166 17.61 3.53 6.10
C TYR A 166 17.63 2.03 5.80
N LEU A 167 16.77 1.57 4.91
CA LEU A 167 16.73 0.18 4.42
C LEU A 167 17.84 -0.12 3.40
N GLY A 168 18.70 0.86 3.06
CA GLY A 168 19.77 0.70 2.09
C GLY A 168 19.28 0.65 0.64
N LEU A 169 18.08 1.12 0.36
CA LEU A 169 17.56 1.19 -1.00
C LEU A 169 18.19 2.38 -1.72
N GLU A 170 18.74 2.11 -2.89
CA GLU A 170 19.38 3.13 -3.71
C GLU A 170 18.34 3.92 -4.52
N LYS A 171 18.63 5.20 -4.74
CA LYS A 171 17.82 6.02 -5.64
C LYS A 171 18.02 5.52 -7.06
N THR A 172 16.91 5.39 -7.80
CA THR A 172 16.99 5.26 -9.26
C THR A 172 17.55 6.55 -9.83
N GLU A 173 18.59 6.44 -10.68
CA GLU A 173 19.09 7.60 -11.41
C GLU A 173 17.93 8.18 -12.22
N GLU A 174 17.66 9.48 -12.04
CA GLU A 174 16.76 10.19 -12.95
C GLU A 174 17.41 10.13 -14.34
N PRO A 175 16.67 9.78 -15.42
CA PRO A 175 17.19 9.93 -16.75
C PRO A 175 17.66 11.38 -16.87
N GLU A 176 18.94 11.59 -17.21
CA GLU A 176 19.47 12.93 -17.45
C GLU A 176 18.52 13.65 -18.40
N GLU A 177 17.92 14.72 -17.90
CA GLU A 177 17.12 15.62 -18.71
C GLU A 177 18.06 16.12 -19.80
N THR A 178 17.94 15.53 -21.00
CA THR A 178 18.73 15.95 -22.16
C THR A 178 18.45 17.43 -22.30
N ALA A 179 19.39 18.25 -21.87
CA ALA A 179 19.35 19.69 -22.05
C ALA A 179 19.05 19.92 -23.53
N ALA A 180 17.81 20.31 -23.81
CA ALA A 180 17.41 20.77 -25.12
C ALA A 180 18.32 21.96 -25.43
N LEU A 181 19.36 21.69 -26.22
CA LEU A 181 20.19 22.70 -26.82
C LEU A 181 19.27 23.62 -27.59
N GLY A 182 19.12 24.84 -27.07
CA GLY A 182 18.57 25.91 -27.84
C GLY A 182 19.51 26.20 -29.04
N GLU A 183 18.92 26.32 -30.16
CA GLU A 183 19.29 27.23 -31.23
C GLU A 183 18.03 27.84 -31.82
#